data_d91ee5789a37aae6e647263dcc752ada
#
_entry.id   d91ee5789a37aae6e647263dcc752ada
#
_cell.length_a   1.000
_cell.length_b   1.000
_cell.length_c   1.000
_cell.angle_alpha   90.00
_cell.angle_beta   90.00
_cell.angle_gamma   90.00
#
_symmetry.space_group_name_H-M   'P 1'
#
loop_
_entity.id
_entity.type
_entity.pdbx_description
1 polymer ?
#
loop_
_entity_poly.entity_id
_entity_poly.type
_entity_poly.pdbx_seq_one_letter_code
_entity_poly.pdbx_strand_id
1 'polypeptide(L)'
;MDTKVNLNGLIENGTKVDPVTFEVLRSIFEYAADRMSSVLQRASFSPILADMIDFSNAIYDADAQLLSQAANCPIHLAAMKFSAEAIIEKYAVATMKPEDVYVVNDPYKGGTHINDITFMMPIFFDGAIIGFAVSRGHWMDLGGGAAGGQAMDGTHIAGEGLRLPPLKIFSEGEVNQDILDIILNNTRTPHFVKGDLQAHVGCLKAADTEMKAAAERYGVNVLTIAMKQLQ
;
A
#
# COMPACT_ATOMS: atom_id res chain seq x y z
N MET A 1 21.21 -20.70 10.48
CA MET A 1 22.05 -21.11 9.34
C MET A 1 21.65 -20.25 8.16
N ASP A 2 22.40 -19.16 7.92
CA ASP A 2 22.17 -18.30 6.75
C ASP A 2 22.67 -19.02 5.51
N THR A 3 21.80 -19.72 4.82
CA THR A 3 22.10 -20.25 3.49
C THR A 3 21.93 -19.10 2.49
N LYS A 4 22.99 -18.29 2.33
CA LYS A 4 23.05 -17.38 1.17
C LYS A 4 22.96 -18.22 -0.10
N VAL A 5 21.98 -17.91 -0.93
CA VAL A 5 21.80 -18.56 -2.23
C VAL A 5 23.03 -18.27 -3.08
N ASN A 6 23.57 -19.28 -3.76
CA ASN A 6 24.66 -19.07 -4.72
C ASN A 6 24.09 -18.30 -5.92
N LEU A 7 24.38 -17.01 -6.01
CA LEU A 7 23.86 -16.11 -7.05
C LEU A 7 24.49 -16.36 -8.43
N ASN A 8 25.56 -17.17 -8.53
CA ASN A 8 26.18 -17.51 -9.80
C ASN A 8 25.28 -18.49 -10.57
N GLY A 9 24.74 -18.02 -11.68
CA GLY A 9 23.88 -18.82 -12.55
C GLY A 9 22.37 -18.58 -12.41
N LEU A 10 21.92 -17.70 -11.50
CA LEU A 10 20.50 -17.34 -11.38
C LEU A 10 20.00 -16.43 -12.51
N ILE A 11 20.90 -15.76 -13.21
CA ILE A 11 20.56 -14.85 -14.31
C ILE A 11 21.04 -15.45 -15.63
N GLU A 12 20.12 -15.70 -16.54
CA GLU A 12 20.37 -16.15 -17.90
C GLU A 12 20.55 -14.95 -18.84
N ASN A 13 21.66 -14.93 -19.56
CA ASN A 13 21.99 -13.87 -20.55
C ASN A 13 21.90 -12.42 -20.03
N GLY A 14 21.97 -12.20 -18.70
CA GLY A 14 21.90 -10.88 -18.08
C GLY A 14 20.51 -10.24 -18.05
N THR A 15 19.46 -10.90 -18.55
CA THR A 15 18.12 -10.31 -18.74
C THR A 15 16.97 -11.11 -18.16
N LYS A 16 17.20 -12.36 -17.79
CA LYS A 16 16.16 -13.24 -17.22
C LYS A 16 16.69 -13.98 -16.02
N VAL A 17 15.82 -14.19 -15.05
CA VAL A 17 16.06 -15.10 -13.93
C VAL A 17 15.73 -16.50 -14.39
N ASP A 18 16.49 -17.51 -13.90
CA ASP A 18 16.20 -18.91 -14.21
C ASP A 18 14.76 -19.29 -13.77
N PRO A 19 14.10 -20.23 -14.46
CA PRO A 19 12.67 -20.51 -14.24
C PRO A 19 12.31 -20.90 -12.80
N VAL A 20 13.19 -21.62 -12.10
CA VAL A 20 12.93 -22.06 -10.72
C VAL A 20 12.98 -20.88 -9.76
N THR A 21 14.04 -20.08 -9.82
CA THR A 21 14.18 -18.87 -9.00
C THR A 21 13.07 -17.85 -9.31
N PHE A 22 12.68 -17.72 -10.59
CA PHE A 22 11.60 -16.84 -10.99
C PHE A 22 10.27 -17.23 -10.31
N GLU A 23 9.88 -18.53 -10.35
CA GLU A 23 8.65 -19.01 -9.69
C GLU A 23 8.71 -18.85 -8.17
N VAL A 24 9.88 -19.02 -7.56
CA VAL A 24 10.05 -18.76 -6.13
C VAL A 24 9.85 -17.27 -5.80
N LEU A 25 10.44 -16.36 -6.59
CA LEU A 25 10.28 -14.92 -6.37
C LEU A 25 8.85 -14.48 -6.62
N ARG A 26 8.17 -14.99 -7.66
CA ARG A 26 6.76 -14.75 -7.91
C ARG A 26 5.91 -15.15 -6.70
N SER A 27 6.16 -16.33 -6.15
CA SER A 27 5.46 -16.81 -4.94
C SER A 27 5.75 -15.94 -3.71
N ILE A 28 6.97 -15.38 -3.59
CA ILE A 28 7.31 -14.45 -2.50
C ILE A 28 6.53 -13.13 -2.65
N PHE A 29 6.38 -12.60 -3.86
CA PHE A 29 5.59 -11.37 -4.08
C PHE A 29 4.10 -11.61 -3.77
N GLU A 30 3.55 -12.75 -4.20
CA GLU A 30 2.17 -13.15 -3.86
C GLU A 30 2.00 -13.30 -2.35
N TYR A 31 2.91 -14.00 -1.70
CA TYR A 31 2.90 -14.17 -0.24
C TYR A 31 3.00 -12.84 0.52
N ALA A 32 3.81 -11.91 0.05
CA ALA A 32 3.95 -10.61 0.68
C ALA A 32 2.62 -9.82 0.62
N ALA A 33 1.89 -9.84 -0.51
CA ALA A 33 0.57 -9.22 -0.62
C ALA A 33 -0.48 -9.91 0.27
N ASP A 34 -0.49 -11.24 0.32
CA ASP A 34 -1.38 -12.03 1.19
C ASP A 34 -1.09 -11.78 2.67
N ARG A 35 0.19 -11.62 3.03
CA ARG A 35 0.60 -11.27 4.39
C ARG A 35 0.12 -9.88 4.78
N MET A 36 0.20 -8.89 3.87
CA MET A 36 -0.42 -7.58 4.10
C MET A 36 -1.89 -7.73 4.49
N SER A 37 -2.65 -8.52 3.73
CA SER A 37 -4.07 -8.75 3.98
C SER A 37 -4.33 -9.41 5.32
N SER A 38 -3.55 -10.43 5.66
CA SER A 38 -3.67 -11.11 6.94
C SER A 38 -3.36 -10.20 8.14
N VAL A 39 -2.37 -9.31 8.00
CA VAL A 39 -2.02 -8.32 9.04
C VAL A 39 -3.11 -7.28 9.16
N LEU A 40 -3.57 -6.70 8.05
CA LEU A 40 -4.61 -5.67 8.04
C LEU A 40 -5.89 -6.19 8.69
N GLN A 41 -6.39 -7.35 8.26
CA GLN A 41 -7.61 -7.95 8.80
C GLN A 41 -7.53 -8.16 10.32
N ARG A 42 -6.42 -8.72 10.81
CA ARG A 42 -6.26 -9.05 12.23
C ARG A 42 -6.00 -7.85 13.14
N ALA A 43 -5.41 -6.79 12.59
CA ALA A 43 -5.08 -5.59 13.33
C ALA A 43 -6.16 -4.50 13.25
N SER A 44 -7.12 -4.64 12.34
CA SER A 44 -8.18 -3.66 12.14
C SER A 44 -9.16 -3.63 13.29
N PHE A 45 -9.67 -2.44 13.55
CA PHE A 45 -10.62 -2.15 14.63
C PHE A 45 -12.06 -2.11 14.12
N SER A 46 -12.26 -1.65 12.89
CA SER A 46 -13.61 -1.59 12.31
C SER A 46 -14.05 -2.95 11.78
N PRO A 47 -15.35 -3.29 11.92
CA PRO A 47 -15.91 -4.51 11.34
C PRO A 47 -15.86 -4.52 9.81
N ILE A 48 -15.80 -3.34 9.17
CA ILE A 48 -15.70 -3.24 7.70
C ILE A 48 -14.40 -3.86 7.21
N LEU A 49 -13.28 -3.56 7.88
CA LEU A 49 -11.99 -4.15 7.52
C LEU A 49 -11.81 -5.56 8.13
N ALA A 50 -12.20 -5.77 9.40
CA ALA A 50 -11.96 -7.03 10.09
C ALA A 50 -12.86 -8.17 9.63
N ASP A 51 -14.16 -7.91 9.45
CA ASP A 51 -15.18 -8.93 9.19
C ASP A 51 -15.64 -8.96 7.73
N MET A 52 -15.88 -7.77 7.13
CA MET A 52 -16.34 -7.67 5.74
C MET A 52 -15.19 -7.74 4.73
N ILE A 53 -13.94 -7.58 5.18
CA ILE A 53 -12.71 -7.64 4.35
C ILE A 53 -12.80 -6.63 3.19
N ASP A 54 -13.35 -5.43 3.46
CA ASP A 54 -13.49 -4.39 2.45
C ASP A 54 -12.21 -3.56 2.33
N PHE A 55 -11.18 -4.24 1.86
CA PHE A 55 -9.86 -3.67 1.60
C PHE A 55 -9.16 -4.42 0.46
N SER A 56 -8.05 -3.87 0.00
CA SER A 56 -7.15 -4.51 -0.96
C SER A 56 -5.72 -4.08 -0.73
N ASN A 57 -4.80 -5.00 -0.99
CA ASN A 57 -3.37 -4.80 -0.83
C ASN A 57 -2.62 -5.20 -2.09
N ALA A 58 -1.60 -4.44 -2.44
CA ALA A 58 -0.77 -4.70 -3.60
C ALA A 58 0.67 -4.26 -3.38
N ILE A 59 1.57 -4.87 -4.15
CA ILE A 59 2.97 -4.50 -4.24
C ILE A 59 3.24 -4.05 -5.67
N TYR A 60 3.94 -2.94 -5.79
CA TYR A 60 4.40 -2.35 -7.05
C TYR A 60 5.92 -2.34 -7.08
N ASP A 61 6.49 -2.38 -8.27
CA ASP A 61 7.93 -2.17 -8.45
C ASP A 61 8.32 -0.70 -8.29
N ALA A 62 9.60 -0.38 -8.49
CA ALA A 62 10.10 0.99 -8.37
C ALA A 62 9.58 1.93 -9.47
N ASP A 63 9.08 1.39 -10.58
CA ASP A 63 8.45 2.11 -11.68
C ASP A 63 6.91 2.19 -11.53
N ALA A 64 6.39 1.85 -10.34
CA ALA A 64 4.96 1.80 -10.01
C ALA A 64 4.15 0.84 -10.90
N GLN A 65 4.78 -0.22 -11.41
CA GLN A 65 4.05 -1.30 -12.09
C GLN A 65 3.63 -2.36 -11.08
N LEU A 66 2.41 -2.87 -11.25
CA LEU A 66 1.85 -3.89 -10.35
C LEU A 66 2.67 -5.19 -10.44
N LEU A 67 3.16 -5.67 -9.30
CA LEU A 67 3.85 -6.96 -9.19
C LEU A 67 2.93 -8.05 -8.67
N SER A 68 2.23 -7.76 -7.60
CA SER A 68 1.35 -8.71 -6.93
C SER A 68 0.24 -8.00 -6.19
N GLN A 69 -0.88 -8.69 -6.03
CA GLN A 69 -2.04 -8.23 -5.30
C GLN A 69 -2.70 -9.39 -4.56
N ALA A 70 -3.24 -9.13 -3.38
CA ALA A 70 -4.04 -10.10 -2.68
C ALA A 70 -5.46 -10.19 -3.29
N ALA A 71 -6.06 -11.37 -3.25
CA ALA A 71 -7.41 -11.63 -3.76
C ALA A 71 -8.49 -11.09 -2.80
N ASN A 72 -8.59 -9.76 -2.71
CA ASN A 72 -9.57 -9.06 -1.87
C ASN A 72 -10.63 -8.36 -2.75
N CYS A 73 -11.01 -7.10 -2.44
CA CYS A 73 -12.03 -6.35 -3.16
C CYS A 73 -11.56 -5.92 -4.57
N PRO A 74 -12.10 -6.45 -5.69
CA PRO A 74 -11.57 -6.18 -7.03
C PRO A 74 -11.66 -4.72 -7.48
N ILE A 75 -12.68 -3.98 -7.02
CA ILE A 75 -12.88 -2.58 -7.40
C ILE A 75 -11.74 -1.69 -6.87
N HIS A 76 -11.21 -2.01 -5.71
CA HIS A 76 -10.08 -1.29 -5.13
C HIS A 76 -8.80 -1.48 -5.95
N LEU A 77 -8.56 -2.72 -6.40
CA LEU A 77 -7.34 -3.10 -7.12
C LEU A 77 -7.18 -2.30 -8.41
N ALA A 78 -8.25 -2.16 -9.19
CA ALA A 78 -8.22 -1.41 -10.45
C ALA A 78 -7.88 0.08 -10.26
N ALA A 79 -8.29 0.67 -9.12
CA ALA A 79 -8.11 2.10 -8.85
C ALA A 79 -6.81 2.43 -8.09
N MET A 80 -6.21 1.46 -7.36
CA MET A 80 -5.03 1.70 -6.51
C MET A 80 -3.83 2.23 -7.30
N LYS A 81 -3.63 1.77 -8.55
CA LYS A 81 -2.56 2.26 -9.42
C LYS A 81 -2.64 3.78 -9.59
N PHE A 82 -3.81 4.33 -9.87
CA PHE A 82 -4.00 5.78 -10.07
C PHE A 82 -3.75 6.57 -8.80
N SER A 83 -4.05 6.00 -7.62
CA SER A 83 -3.70 6.62 -6.34
C SER A 83 -2.19 6.64 -6.10
N ALA A 84 -1.48 5.56 -6.43
CA ALA A 84 -0.03 5.50 -6.33
C ALA A 84 0.62 6.50 -7.29
N GLU A 85 0.16 6.58 -8.53
CA GLU A 85 0.62 7.56 -9.53
C GLU A 85 0.40 9.01 -9.05
N ALA A 86 -0.77 9.33 -8.48
CA ALA A 86 -1.05 10.66 -7.95
C ALA A 86 -0.16 11.04 -6.75
N ILE A 87 0.23 10.07 -5.93
CA ILE A 87 1.19 10.27 -4.84
C ILE A 87 2.58 10.57 -5.42
N ILE A 88 3.03 9.77 -6.40
CA ILE A 88 4.33 9.92 -7.05
C ILE A 88 4.41 11.23 -7.86
N GLU A 89 3.33 11.65 -8.50
CA GLU A 89 3.25 12.93 -9.19
C GLU A 89 3.50 14.12 -8.23
N LYS A 90 2.93 14.05 -7.04
CA LYS A 90 3.08 15.12 -6.03
C LYS A 90 4.41 15.05 -5.28
N TYR A 91 4.84 13.84 -4.95
CA TYR A 91 6.07 13.57 -4.20
C TYR A 91 7.03 12.80 -5.09
N ALA A 92 8.01 13.51 -5.67
CA ALA A 92 9.00 12.86 -6.51
C ALA A 92 9.70 11.71 -5.77
N VAL A 93 9.83 10.55 -6.42
CA VAL A 93 10.42 9.33 -5.83
C VAL A 93 11.76 9.62 -5.15
N ALA A 94 12.60 10.47 -5.76
CA ALA A 94 13.90 10.88 -5.21
C ALA A 94 13.82 11.65 -3.87
N THR A 95 12.64 12.14 -3.47
CA THR A 95 12.44 12.86 -2.20
C THR A 95 11.86 11.99 -1.11
N MET A 96 11.45 10.76 -1.45
CA MET A 96 10.89 9.81 -0.49
C MET A 96 11.99 9.24 0.40
N LYS A 97 11.64 8.91 1.64
CA LYS A 97 12.54 8.36 2.64
C LYS A 97 12.00 7.05 3.22
N PRO A 98 12.86 6.24 3.83
CA PRO A 98 12.41 5.05 4.55
C PRO A 98 11.35 5.38 5.59
N GLU A 99 10.33 4.54 5.70
CA GLU A 99 9.18 4.69 6.62
C GLU A 99 8.30 5.94 6.38
N ASP A 100 8.47 6.65 5.27
CA ASP A 100 7.45 7.60 4.81
C ASP A 100 6.16 6.85 4.48
N VAL A 101 5.02 7.37 4.94
CA VAL A 101 3.71 6.84 4.52
C VAL A 101 2.88 7.97 3.94
N TYR A 102 2.33 7.73 2.78
CA TYR A 102 1.47 8.65 2.05
C TYR A 102 0.02 8.17 2.12
N VAL A 103 -0.92 9.12 2.10
CA VAL A 103 -2.36 8.85 2.14
C VAL A 103 -3.09 9.67 1.08
N VAL A 104 -4.14 9.10 0.50
CA VAL A 104 -5.05 9.77 -0.44
C VAL A 104 -6.41 9.07 -0.45
N ASN A 105 -7.49 9.86 -0.56
CA ASN A 105 -8.83 9.33 -0.85
C ASN A 105 -9.58 10.13 -1.91
N ASP A 106 -8.96 11.17 -2.47
CA ASP A 106 -9.59 12.04 -3.47
C ASP A 106 -9.96 11.25 -4.73
N PRO A 107 -11.27 11.09 -5.08
CA PRO A 107 -11.69 10.39 -6.30
C PRO A 107 -11.11 10.98 -7.59
N TYR A 108 -10.81 12.26 -7.60
CA TYR A 108 -10.16 12.94 -8.75
C TYR A 108 -8.63 12.75 -8.79
N LYS A 109 -8.08 12.03 -7.80
CA LYS A 109 -6.66 11.67 -7.69
C LYS A 109 -6.48 10.16 -7.52
N GLY A 110 -7.28 9.37 -8.24
CA GLY A 110 -7.20 7.92 -8.25
C GLY A 110 -7.95 7.21 -7.12
N GLY A 111 -8.70 7.94 -6.30
CA GLY A 111 -9.64 7.35 -5.35
C GLY A 111 -10.86 6.74 -6.05
N THR A 112 -11.66 5.97 -5.31
CA THR A 112 -12.98 5.45 -5.72
C THR A 112 -14.07 6.32 -5.12
N HIS A 113 -14.31 6.24 -3.82
CA HIS A 113 -15.15 7.20 -3.09
C HIS A 113 -14.43 7.65 -1.79
N ILE A 114 -15.00 8.64 -1.09
CA ILE A 114 -14.30 9.31 0.02
C ILE A 114 -13.85 8.35 1.13
N ASN A 115 -14.64 7.31 1.41
CA ASN A 115 -14.32 6.35 2.48
C ASN A 115 -13.18 5.38 2.12
N ASP A 116 -12.84 5.24 0.83
CA ASP A 116 -11.76 4.36 0.36
C ASP A 116 -10.41 5.06 0.51
N ILE A 117 -9.78 4.89 1.65
CA ILE A 117 -8.47 5.47 1.92
C ILE A 117 -7.36 4.58 1.36
N THR A 118 -6.48 5.18 0.59
CA THR A 118 -5.28 4.51 0.07
C THR A 118 -4.04 5.00 0.81
N PHE A 119 -3.24 4.05 1.27
CA PHE A 119 -1.93 4.25 1.87
C PHE A 119 -0.85 3.70 0.97
N MET A 120 0.28 4.39 0.87
CA MET A 120 1.46 3.93 0.13
C MET A 120 2.72 4.16 0.95
N MET A 121 3.61 3.18 0.95
CA MET A 121 4.93 3.25 1.59
C MET A 121 6.01 2.78 0.61
N PRO A 122 7.10 3.56 0.41
CA PRO A 122 8.24 3.10 -0.38
C PRO A 122 9.01 2.03 0.39
N ILE A 123 9.44 0.99 -0.32
CA ILE A 123 10.26 -0.10 0.20
C ILE A 123 11.72 0.18 -0.18
N PHE A 124 12.55 0.41 0.82
CA PHE A 124 13.97 0.71 0.63
C PHE A 124 14.84 -0.50 0.92
N PHE A 125 15.88 -0.69 0.10
CA PHE A 125 16.95 -1.62 0.36
C PHE A 125 18.28 -1.03 -0.11
N ASP A 126 19.32 -1.06 0.74
CA ASP A 126 20.65 -0.47 0.49
C ASP A 126 20.58 1.00 -0.02
N GLY A 127 19.66 1.79 0.54
CA GLY A 127 19.51 3.21 0.22
C GLY A 127 18.74 3.49 -1.08
N ALA A 128 18.27 2.48 -1.80
CA ALA A 128 17.45 2.62 -3.02
C ALA A 128 16.04 2.11 -2.81
N ILE A 129 15.07 2.71 -3.50
CA ILE A 129 13.69 2.19 -3.55
C ILE A 129 13.65 0.98 -4.48
N ILE A 130 13.19 -0.16 -3.95
CA ILE A 130 13.00 -1.41 -4.69
C ILE A 130 11.54 -1.66 -5.07
N GLY A 131 10.60 -0.88 -4.53
CA GLY A 131 9.17 -1.00 -4.81
C GLY A 131 8.33 -0.20 -3.84
N PHE A 132 7.01 -0.40 -3.93
CA PHE A 132 6.02 0.26 -3.07
C PHE A 132 5.01 -0.76 -2.54
N ALA A 133 4.69 -0.66 -1.26
CA ALA A 133 3.53 -1.31 -0.67
C ALA A 133 2.34 -0.35 -0.72
N VAL A 134 1.18 -0.84 -1.19
CA VAL A 134 -0.04 -0.03 -1.29
C VAL A 134 -1.19 -0.79 -0.65
N SER A 135 -1.94 -0.12 0.21
CA SER A 135 -3.10 -0.66 0.90
C SER A 135 -4.27 0.30 0.78
N ARG A 136 -5.44 -0.20 0.41
CA ARG A 136 -6.69 0.56 0.38
C ARG A 136 -7.73 -0.14 1.22
N GLY A 137 -8.49 0.62 2.02
CA GLY A 137 -9.57 0.09 2.81
C GLY A 137 -10.71 1.09 2.98
N HIS A 138 -11.92 0.56 3.07
CA HIS A 138 -13.12 1.35 3.33
C HIS A 138 -13.21 1.70 4.80
N TRP A 139 -13.07 2.98 5.14
CA TRP A 139 -13.24 3.45 6.52
C TRP A 139 -14.69 3.74 6.85
N MET A 140 -15.07 3.45 8.09
CA MET A 140 -16.47 3.52 8.53
C MET A 140 -17.10 4.89 8.36
N ASP A 141 -16.36 5.97 8.59
CA ASP A 141 -16.87 7.34 8.50
C ASP A 141 -15.73 8.35 8.34
N LEU A 142 -15.93 9.28 7.44
CA LEU A 142 -15.05 10.44 7.23
C LEU A 142 -15.85 11.75 7.21
N GLY A 143 -16.92 11.81 7.99
CA GLY A 143 -17.77 12.99 8.07
C GLY A 143 -18.80 13.07 6.94
N GLY A 144 -19.03 14.28 6.45
CA GLY A 144 -20.05 14.54 5.45
C GLY A 144 -21.48 14.63 6.01
N GLY A 145 -22.46 14.72 5.10
CA GLY A 145 -23.87 14.93 5.44
C GLY A 145 -24.57 13.71 6.04
N ALA A 146 -24.07 12.50 5.74
CA ALA A 146 -24.61 11.25 6.25
C ALA A 146 -23.52 10.41 6.90
N ALA A 147 -23.87 9.63 7.94
CA ALA A 147 -22.97 8.67 8.54
C ALA A 147 -22.57 7.59 7.52
N GLY A 148 -21.29 7.21 7.51
CA GLY A 148 -20.76 6.23 6.56
C GLY A 148 -20.55 6.77 5.13
N GLY A 149 -20.64 8.10 4.91
CA GLY A 149 -20.31 8.73 3.62
C GLY A 149 -21.31 8.46 2.48
N GLN A 150 -22.52 7.94 2.79
CA GLN A 150 -23.52 7.59 1.77
C GLN A 150 -24.74 8.54 1.84
N ALA A 151 -24.53 9.81 1.51
CA ALA A 151 -25.62 10.77 1.35
C ALA A 151 -26.35 10.51 0.03
N MET A 152 -27.46 9.76 0.09
CA MET A 152 -28.25 9.35 -1.10
C MET A 152 -28.82 10.54 -1.89
N ASP A 153 -28.93 11.71 -1.28
CA ASP A 153 -29.41 12.98 -1.86
C ASP A 153 -28.25 13.97 -2.11
N GLY A 154 -27.02 13.53 -1.95
CA GLY A 154 -25.82 14.35 -2.15
C GLY A 154 -25.69 14.83 -3.60
N THR A 155 -25.60 16.14 -3.81
CA THR A 155 -25.40 16.75 -5.13
C THR A 155 -24.00 17.27 -5.36
N HIS A 156 -23.15 17.22 -4.33
CA HIS A 156 -21.79 17.73 -4.38
C HIS A 156 -20.85 16.93 -3.47
N ILE A 157 -19.65 16.60 -3.98
CA ILE A 157 -18.66 15.77 -3.29
C ILE A 157 -18.25 16.30 -1.89
N ALA A 158 -18.32 17.62 -1.66
CA ALA A 158 -18.02 18.19 -0.35
C ALA A 158 -19.01 17.74 0.74
N GLY A 159 -20.20 17.25 0.36
CA GLY A 159 -21.18 16.66 1.27
C GLY A 159 -20.91 15.20 1.62
N GLU A 160 -20.00 14.52 0.92
CA GLU A 160 -19.71 13.10 1.13
C GLU A 160 -18.68 12.84 2.24
N GLY A 161 -17.86 13.82 2.58
CA GLY A 161 -16.90 13.68 3.67
C GLY A 161 -15.59 14.43 3.46
N LEU A 162 -14.62 14.13 4.33
CA LEU A 162 -13.28 14.71 4.29
C LEU A 162 -12.50 14.16 3.10
N ARG A 163 -12.22 15.02 2.12
CA ARG A 163 -11.42 14.70 0.97
C ARG A 163 -9.95 15.05 1.20
N LEU A 164 -9.09 14.04 1.15
CA LEU A 164 -7.65 14.14 1.34
C LEU A 164 -6.95 14.04 -0.03
N PRO A 165 -6.30 15.11 -0.52
CA PRO A 165 -5.36 14.97 -1.62
C PRO A 165 -4.17 14.10 -1.18
N PRO A 166 -3.25 13.70 -2.08
CA PRO A 166 -2.03 13.03 -1.65
C PRO A 166 -1.31 13.82 -0.56
N LEU A 167 -1.13 13.22 0.63
CA LEU A 167 -0.49 13.80 1.80
C LEU A 167 0.53 12.82 2.38
N LYS A 168 1.63 13.32 2.95
CA LYS A 168 2.57 12.52 3.74
C LYS A 168 2.09 12.50 5.19
N ILE A 169 1.49 11.39 5.62
CA ILE A 169 0.96 11.24 6.98
C ILE A 169 2.01 10.74 7.98
N PHE A 170 3.04 9.99 7.51
CA PHE A 170 4.22 9.67 8.30
C PHE A 170 5.47 10.14 7.56
N SER A 171 6.40 10.72 8.28
CA SER A 171 7.72 11.11 7.79
C SER A 171 8.78 10.37 8.60
N GLU A 172 9.54 9.47 7.94
CA GLU A 172 10.59 8.68 8.60
C GLU A 172 10.10 7.95 9.88
N GLY A 173 8.86 7.43 9.81
CA GLY A 173 8.20 6.71 10.91
C GLY A 173 7.43 7.58 11.91
N GLU A 174 7.60 8.88 11.89
CA GLU A 174 6.92 9.83 12.79
C GLU A 174 5.62 10.34 12.16
N VAL A 175 4.52 10.26 12.92
CA VAL A 175 3.21 10.71 12.45
C VAL A 175 3.15 12.25 12.35
N ASN A 176 2.58 12.75 11.26
CA ASN A 176 2.16 14.15 11.17
C ASN A 176 0.88 14.35 12.00
N GLN A 177 1.03 14.86 13.22
CA GLN A 177 -0.06 14.99 14.17
C GLN A 177 -1.15 15.94 13.65
N ASP A 178 -0.81 17.01 12.93
CA ASP A 178 -1.79 17.97 12.39
C ASP A 178 -2.72 17.29 11.38
N ILE A 179 -2.17 16.45 10.49
CA ILE A 179 -2.98 15.69 9.52
C ILE A 179 -3.86 14.68 10.26
N LEU A 180 -3.30 13.95 11.22
CA LEU A 180 -4.06 12.99 12.03
C LEU A 180 -5.21 13.67 12.78
N ASP A 181 -4.96 14.81 13.40
CA ASP A 181 -5.98 15.56 14.12
C ASP A 181 -7.09 16.07 13.18
N ILE A 182 -6.74 16.55 11.98
CA ILE A 182 -7.76 16.91 10.97
C ILE A 182 -8.64 15.70 10.64
N ILE A 183 -8.05 14.52 10.41
CA ILE A 183 -8.81 13.31 10.10
C ILE A 183 -9.71 12.92 11.27
N LEU A 184 -9.17 12.85 12.49
CA LEU A 184 -9.91 12.40 13.68
C LEU A 184 -11.03 13.36 14.10
N ASN A 185 -10.88 14.67 13.84
CA ASN A 185 -11.91 15.66 14.12
C ASN A 185 -13.04 15.70 13.07
N ASN A 186 -12.83 15.08 11.92
CA ASN A 186 -13.83 15.02 10.84
C ASN A 186 -14.52 13.65 10.71
N THR A 187 -14.35 12.76 11.65
CA THR A 187 -15.05 11.46 11.70
C THR A 187 -15.93 11.34 12.93
N ARG A 188 -17.05 10.61 12.81
CA ARG A 188 -17.92 10.26 13.95
C ARG A 188 -17.40 9.05 14.71
N THR A 189 -16.40 8.33 14.14
CA THR A 189 -15.85 7.08 14.67
C THR A 189 -14.33 7.14 14.87
N PRO A 190 -13.78 8.14 15.60
CA PRO A 190 -12.33 8.38 15.67
C PRO A 190 -11.54 7.20 16.24
N HIS A 191 -12.15 6.40 17.13
CA HIS A 191 -11.50 5.21 17.68
C HIS A 191 -11.21 4.17 16.58
N PHE A 192 -12.19 3.87 15.73
CA PHE A 192 -12.03 2.93 14.61
C PHE A 192 -11.03 3.47 13.58
N VAL A 193 -11.19 4.72 13.17
CA VAL A 193 -10.31 5.37 12.18
C VAL A 193 -8.85 5.37 12.64
N LYS A 194 -8.59 5.67 13.91
CA LYS A 194 -7.23 5.63 14.47
C LYS A 194 -6.65 4.22 14.50
N GLY A 195 -7.46 3.21 14.89
CA GLY A 195 -7.03 1.82 14.90
C GLY A 195 -6.77 1.28 13.50
N ASP A 196 -7.66 1.56 12.56
CA ASP A 196 -7.54 1.12 11.16
C ASP A 196 -6.35 1.79 10.46
N LEU A 197 -6.04 3.07 10.76
CA LEU A 197 -4.82 3.72 10.27
C LEU A 197 -3.56 2.96 10.73
N GLN A 198 -3.51 2.60 12.01
CA GLN A 198 -2.37 1.82 12.53
C GLN A 198 -2.28 0.43 11.90
N ALA A 199 -3.42 -0.20 11.63
CA ALA A 199 -3.48 -1.49 10.94
C ALA A 199 -2.95 -1.38 9.50
N HIS A 200 -3.29 -0.31 8.76
CA HIS A 200 -2.72 -0.02 7.44
C HIS A 200 -1.20 0.16 7.49
N VAL A 201 -0.68 0.93 8.43
CA VAL A 201 0.78 1.08 8.61
C VAL A 201 1.44 -0.26 8.91
N GLY A 202 0.84 -1.06 9.77
CA GLY A 202 1.31 -2.40 10.10
C GLY A 202 1.37 -3.33 8.88
N CYS A 203 0.35 -3.30 8.03
CA CYS A 203 0.34 -4.13 6.82
C CYS A 203 1.38 -3.67 5.78
N LEU A 204 1.61 -2.38 5.61
CA LEU A 204 2.67 -1.85 4.75
C LEU A 204 4.06 -2.31 5.24
N LYS A 205 4.31 -2.26 6.55
CA LYS A 205 5.56 -2.76 7.15
C LYS A 205 5.74 -4.27 6.99
N ALA A 206 4.66 -5.03 6.92
CA ALA A 206 4.74 -6.46 6.63
C ALA A 206 5.26 -6.73 5.21
N ALA A 207 4.81 -5.99 4.21
CA ALA A 207 5.34 -6.06 2.85
C ALA A 207 6.82 -5.64 2.80
N ASP A 208 7.17 -4.52 3.45
CA ASP A 208 8.57 -4.04 3.53
C ASP A 208 9.50 -5.13 4.06
N THR A 209 9.08 -5.84 5.11
CA THR A 209 9.84 -6.94 5.71
C THR A 209 10.08 -8.08 4.71
N GLU A 210 9.05 -8.54 4.00
CA GLU A 210 9.16 -9.66 3.06
C GLU A 210 9.99 -9.29 1.83
N MET A 211 9.79 -8.09 1.30
CA MET A 211 10.52 -7.62 0.13
C MET A 211 12.00 -7.40 0.43
N LYS A 212 12.33 -6.87 1.62
CA LYS A 212 13.72 -6.74 2.09
C LYS A 212 14.37 -8.10 2.28
N ALA A 213 13.68 -9.07 2.87
CA ALA A 213 14.19 -10.43 3.04
C ALA A 213 14.47 -11.10 1.67
N ALA A 214 13.60 -10.86 0.67
CA ALA A 214 13.84 -11.34 -0.69
C ALA A 214 15.09 -10.68 -1.31
N ALA A 215 15.23 -9.34 -1.18
CA ALA A 215 16.40 -8.60 -1.68
C ALA A 215 17.71 -9.06 -1.00
N GLU A 216 17.66 -9.30 0.30
CA GLU A 216 18.82 -9.80 1.08
C GLU A 216 19.23 -11.21 0.66
N ARG A 217 18.26 -12.08 0.38
CA ARG A 217 18.51 -13.48 0.02
C ARG A 217 18.97 -13.67 -1.43
N TYR A 218 18.34 -12.97 -2.39
CA TYR A 218 18.57 -13.17 -3.82
C TYR A 218 19.39 -12.06 -4.47
N GLY A 219 19.60 -10.94 -3.78
CA GLY A 219 20.23 -9.72 -4.31
C GLY A 219 19.27 -8.86 -5.12
N VAL A 220 19.46 -7.54 -5.02
CA VAL A 220 18.59 -6.55 -5.69
C VAL A 220 18.52 -6.74 -7.20
N ASN A 221 19.65 -7.09 -7.85
CA ASN A 221 19.71 -7.28 -9.29
C ASN A 221 18.79 -8.41 -9.77
N VAL A 222 18.86 -9.58 -9.11
CA VAL A 222 18.00 -10.74 -9.40
C VAL A 222 16.53 -10.37 -9.18
N LEU A 223 16.24 -9.70 -8.05
CA LEU A 223 14.89 -9.25 -7.71
C LEU A 223 14.32 -8.31 -8.78
N THR A 224 15.09 -7.30 -9.18
CA THR A 224 14.66 -6.32 -10.20
C THR A 224 14.41 -6.97 -11.57
N ILE A 225 15.28 -7.92 -11.97
CA ILE A 225 15.08 -8.67 -13.22
C ILE A 225 13.81 -9.52 -13.13
N ALA A 226 13.58 -10.21 -12.01
CA ALA A 226 12.36 -11.00 -11.81
C ALA A 226 11.08 -10.14 -11.85
N MET A 227 11.11 -8.96 -11.23
CA MET A 227 10.02 -8.00 -11.28
C MET A 227 9.68 -7.57 -12.71
N LYS A 228 10.70 -7.26 -13.52
CA LYS A 228 10.51 -6.93 -14.95
C LYS A 228 10.04 -8.10 -15.80
N GLN A 229 10.39 -9.32 -15.42
CA GLN A 229 9.97 -10.53 -16.13
C GLN A 229 8.49 -10.87 -15.87
N LEU A 230 7.88 -10.34 -14.78
CA LEU A 230 6.45 -10.49 -14.44
C LEU A 230 5.54 -9.59 -15.29
N GLN A 231 6.05 -8.51 -15.83
CA GLN A 231 5.35 -7.50 -16.65
C GLN A 231 5.25 -7.92 -18.11
#